data_c4e72eb53d6e69649a0ea3f994deac62
#
_entry.id   c4e72eb53d6e69649a0ea3f994deac62
#
_cell.length_a   1.000
_cell.length_b   1.000
_cell.length_c   1.000
_cell.angle_alpha   90.00
_cell.angle_beta   90.00
_cell.angle_gamma   90.00
#
_symmetry.space_group_name_H-M   'P 1'
#
loop_
_entity.id
_entity.type
_entity.pdbx_description
1 polymer ?
#
loop_
_entity_poly.entity_id
_entity_poly.type
_entity_poly.pdbx_seq_one_letter_code
_entity_poly.pdbx_strand_id
1 'polypeptide(L)'
;MIQLSSVKYWAAGCLLVATVMVSCKKNDTRRKASAPAISVAEPIIRDVVLHKEYPGYLSSEQSINLVARVNGYLEQILYVPGSLVKENQLLFVMESTQYKEAVAQAEAALKTAEAQVDYAKNNFDRMKEAAKSDAVSQIELIQSETNLDQAQASVKNAEAQLATAQKNLSYCFIRAPFTGHISRNLYDVGAYINGSLQAVQLASLYKDTKMYAYFNIEDNQYLQMKLNNIPDSVEIFTRENLFSGYTGKLNYVSPNIELSTGTLNLRAEIDNPKGELKSGLYVTVKLPYDEQKSALLIRDASIGTDQAGKYVYVVGDSSIVRYRHVEVGQIV
;
A
#
# COMPACT_ATOMS: atom_id res chain seq x y z
N MET A 1 -46.45 -105.98 36.54
CA MET A 1 -46.11 -105.65 35.13
C MET A 1 -45.86 -104.15 35.00
N ILE A 2 -44.72 -103.67 35.42
CA ILE A 2 -44.40 -102.21 35.35
C ILE A 2 -42.88 -102.08 35.43
N GLN A 3 -42.31 -101.22 34.53
CA GLN A 3 -40.95 -100.57 34.49
C GLN A 3 -39.76 -101.34 33.87
N LEU A 4 -39.63 -100.99 32.61
CA LEU A 4 -38.28 -101.13 31.95
C LEU A 4 -38.08 -99.93 30.93
N SER A 5 -38.68 -98.80 31.08
CA SER A 5 -38.56 -97.68 30.14
C SER A 5 -37.73 -96.44 30.64
N SER A 6 -37.48 -96.34 31.97
CA SER A 6 -36.80 -95.14 32.50
C SER A 6 -35.24 -95.15 32.48
N VAL A 7 -34.64 -96.34 32.40
CA VAL A 7 -33.17 -96.48 32.45
C VAL A 7 -32.50 -96.07 31.09
N LYS A 8 -33.23 -96.24 29.98
CA LYS A 8 -32.67 -95.84 28.64
C LYS A 8 -32.57 -94.32 28.44
N TYR A 9 -33.40 -93.58 29.04
CA TYR A 9 -33.34 -92.06 28.89
C TYR A 9 -32.26 -91.46 29.80
N TRP A 10 -31.92 -92.05 30.93
CA TRP A 10 -30.83 -91.58 31.78
C TRP A 10 -29.47 -91.85 31.19
N ALA A 11 -29.25 -92.90 30.51
CA ALA A 11 -28.01 -93.21 29.83
C ALA A 11 -27.78 -92.31 28.61
N ALA A 12 -28.82 -91.99 27.87
CA ALA A 12 -28.74 -91.08 26.73
C ALA A 12 -28.48 -89.62 27.19
N GLY A 13 -29.06 -89.18 28.35
CA GLY A 13 -28.83 -87.86 28.93
C GLY A 13 -27.40 -87.63 29.42
N CYS A 14 -26.80 -88.68 30.08
CA CYS A 14 -25.39 -88.63 30.54
C CYS A 14 -24.39 -88.63 29.36
N LEU A 15 -24.69 -89.26 28.25
CA LEU A 15 -23.82 -89.29 27.06
C LEU A 15 -23.83 -87.95 26.32
N LEU A 16 -24.98 -87.25 26.32
CA LEU A 16 -25.11 -85.92 25.69
C LEU A 16 -24.44 -84.80 26.50
N VAL A 17 -24.44 -84.90 27.84
CA VAL A 17 -23.72 -83.95 28.74
C VAL A 17 -22.20 -84.15 28.68
N ALA A 18 -21.73 -85.38 28.49
CA ALA A 18 -20.30 -85.68 28.36
C ALA A 18 -19.68 -85.21 27.05
N THR A 19 -20.47 -85.07 25.97
CA THR A 19 -19.98 -84.57 24.67
C THR A 19 -19.89 -83.04 24.66
N VAL A 20 -20.62 -82.27 25.49
CA VAL A 20 -20.55 -80.81 25.58
C VAL A 20 -19.34 -80.37 26.41
N MET A 21 -18.79 -81.17 27.27
CA MET A 21 -17.62 -80.80 28.13
C MET A 21 -16.26 -80.94 27.44
N VAL A 22 -16.19 -81.46 26.24
CA VAL A 22 -14.90 -81.62 25.53
C VAL A 22 -14.61 -80.52 24.52
N SER A 23 -15.56 -79.56 24.30
CA SER A 23 -15.46 -78.58 23.25
C SER A 23 -14.89 -77.22 23.69
N CYS A 24 -14.24 -77.07 24.85
CA CYS A 24 -13.55 -75.82 25.25
C CYS A 24 -12.07 -76.02 25.49
N LYS A 25 -11.37 -76.56 24.49
CA LYS A 25 -9.91 -76.33 24.39
C LYS A 25 -9.71 -75.05 23.53
N LYS A 26 -9.82 -73.90 24.23
CA LYS A 26 -9.48 -72.63 23.65
C LYS A 26 -7.97 -72.65 23.30
N ASN A 27 -7.68 -72.92 22.04
CA ASN A 27 -6.33 -72.66 21.50
C ASN A 27 -6.11 -71.17 21.58
N ASP A 28 -5.55 -70.65 22.64
CA ASP A 28 -5.03 -69.32 22.80
C ASP A 28 -3.73 -69.21 21.97
N THR A 29 -3.84 -69.41 20.67
CA THR A 29 -2.85 -68.85 19.74
C THR A 29 -3.10 -67.36 19.67
N ARG A 30 -2.73 -66.63 20.73
CA ARG A 30 -2.43 -65.21 20.59
C ARG A 30 -1.33 -65.11 19.55
N ARG A 31 -1.72 -64.93 18.28
CA ARG A 31 -0.82 -64.36 17.29
C ARG A 31 -0.32 -63.09 17.95
N LYS A 32 0.95 -63.07 18.38
CA LYS A 32 1.63 -61.82 18.69
C LYS A 32 1.44 -60.95 17.45
N ALA A 33 0.47 -60.00 17.50
CA ALA A 33 0.33 -59.02 16.43
C ALA A 33 1.73 -58.41 16.26
N SER A 34 2.30 -58.61 15.11
CA SER A 34 3.52 -57.92 14.74
C SER A 34 3.28 -56.42 15.01
N ALA A 35 4.13 -55.83 15.79
CA ALA A 35 4.05 -54.39 16.03
C ALA A 35 3.99 -53.69 14.67
N PRO A 36 3.02 -52.77 14.47
CA PRO A 36 2.96 -52.06 13.20
C PRO A 36 4.27 -51.33 12.95
N ALA A 37 4.78 -51.44 11.74
CA ALA A 37 5.93 -50.65 11.32
C ALA A 37 5.52 -49.17 11.28
N ILE A 38 6.21 -48.33 12.01
CA ILE A 38 6.01 -46.89 12.03
C ILE A 38 7.24 -46.22 11.46
N SER A 39 7.03 -45.15 10.67
CA SER A 39 8.11 -44.29 10.21
C SER A 39 8.54 -43.36 11.32
N VAL A 40 9.82 -43.24 11.55
CA VAL A 40 10.42 -42.29 12.49
C VAL A 40 11.27 -41.27 11.72
N ALA A 41 11.38 -40.09 12.24
CA ALA A 41 12.21 -39.01 11.69
C ALA A 41 13.01 -38.36 12.83
N GLU A 42 14.23 -38.00 12.53
CA GLU A 42 15.05 -37.22 13.46
C GLU A 42 14.62 -35.75 13.43
N PRO A 43 14.63 -35.06 14.58
CA PRO A 43 14.44 -33.63 14.63
C PRO A 43 15.55 -32.89 13.87
N ILE A 44 15.19 -31.80 13.18
CA ILE A 44 16.13 -30.96 12.46
C ILE A 44 16.47 -29.76 13.35
N ILE A 45 17.74 -29.47 13.52
CA ILE A 45 18.20 -28.28 14.24
C ILE A 45 18.65 -27.25 13.22
N ARG A 46 18.01 -26.09 13.21
CA ARG A 46 18.40 -24.95 12.37
C ARG A 46 17.94 -23.62 12.95
N ASP A 47 18.54 -22.54 12.49
CA ASP A 47 18.08 -21.20 12.80
C ASP A 47 16.79 -20.92 12.05
N VAL A 48 15.84 -20.28 12.74
CA VAL A 48 14.50 -19.99 12.22
C VAL A 48 14.15 -18.56 12.53
N VAL A 49 13.70 -17.85 11.49
CA VAL A 49 13.11 -16.52 11.66
C VAL A 49 11.60 -16.69 11.83
N LEU A 50 11.09 -16.19 12.94
CA LEU A 50 9.65 -16.22 13.21
C LEU A 50 8.99 -14.99 12.59
N HIS A 51 7.85 -15.23 11.93
CA HIS A 51 7.09 -14.20 11.23
C HIS A 51 5.69 -14.08 11.81
N LYS A 52 5.16 -12.85 11.81
CA LYS A 52 3.76 -12.58 12.09
C LYS A 52 3.10 -11.96 10.87
N GLU A 53 1.87 -12.35 10.60
CA GLU A 53 1.13 -11.90 9.44
C GLU A 53 0.20 -10.74 9.83
N TYR A 54 0.24 -9.66 9.04
CA TYR A 54 -0.58 -8.48 9.23
C TYR A 54 -1.36 -8.17 7.96
N PRO A 55 -2.65 -7.87 8.07
CA PRO A 55 -3.42 -7.36 6.96
C PRO A 55 -2.94 -5.94 6.61
N GLY A 56 -2.82 -5.68 5.32
CA GLY A 56 -2.40 -4.39 4.79
C GLY A 56 -3.06 -4.06 3.46
N TYR A 57 -2.73 -2.90 2.93
CA TYR A 57 -3.17 -2.48 1.61
C TYR A 57 -2.04 -1.76 0.88
N LEU A 58 -2.07 -1.85 -0.44
CA LEU A 58 -1.11 -1.18 -1.30
C LEU A 58 -1.60 0.22 -1.67
N SER A 59 -0.66 1.15 -1.73
CA SER A 59 -0.83 2.49 -2.29
C SER A 59 0.29 2.77 -3.28
N SER A 60 0.00 3.51 -4.35
CA SER A 60 1.04 4.01 -5.25
C SER A 60 1.99 4.97 -4.53
N GLU A 61 3.23 5.10 -5.02
CA GLU A 61 4.24 6.03 -4.48
C GLU A 61 3.69 7.47 -4.41
N GLN A 62 2.99 7.89 -5.46
CA GLN A 62 2.28 9.16 -5.53
C GLN A 62 0.94 8.97 -6.22
N SER A 63 -0.07 9.69 -5.76
CA SER A 63 -1.34 9.82 -6.46
C SER A 63 -1.80 11.27 -6.40
N ILE A 64 -2.31 11.78 -7.51
CA ILE A 64 -2.84 13.13 -7.59
C ILE A 64 -4.14 13.13 -8.40
N ASN A 65 -5.08 13.98 -7.98
CA ASN A 65 -6.24 14.30 -8.77
C ASN A 65 -5.92 15.47 -9.71
N LEU A 66 -5.96 15.23 -11.00
CA LEU A 66 -5.87 16.26 -12.01
C LEU A 66 -7.16 17.07 -12.00
N VAL A 67 -7.06 18.36 -11.73
CA VAL A 67 -8.21 19.24 -11.55
C VAL A 67 -8.19 20.41 -12.52
N ALA A 68 -9.35 20.78 -13.02
CA ALA A 68 -9.54 22.07 -13.70
C ALA A 68 -9.55 23.20 -12.68
N ARG A 69 -8.89 24.33 -12.99
CA ARG A 69 -8.79 25.53 -12.16
C ARG A 69 -9.42 26.76 -12.81
N VAL A 70 -9.93 26.59 -14.02
CA VAL A 70 -10.57 27.63 -14.83
C VAL A 70 -11.92 27.13 -15.33
N ASN A 71 -12.78 28.06 -15.73
CA ASN A 71 -14.08 27.74 -16.32
C ASN A 71 -13.94 27.61 -17.85
N GLY A 72 -14.75 26.77 -18.45
CA GLY A 72 -14.83 26.62 -19.90
C GLY A 72 -15.24 25.23 -20.31
N TYR A 73 -15.39 25.04 -21.60
CA TYR A 73 -15.69 23.74 -22.17
C TYR A 73 -14.41 22.89 -22.27
N LEU A 74 -14.54 21.59 -22.03
CA LEU A 74 -13.48 20.62 -22.29
C LEU A 74 -13.40 20.38 -23.79
N GLU A 75 -12.34 20.84 -24.45
CA GLU A 75 -12.20 20.74 -25.91
C GLU A 75 -11.54 19.43 -26.34
N GLN A 76 -10.51 18.96 -25.60
CA GLN A 76 -9.76 17.78 -26.00
C GLN A 76 -9.31 16.95 -24.79
N ILE A 77 -9.26 15.63 -25.02
CA ILE A 77 -8.64 14.64 -24.14
C ILE A 77 -7.55 13.93 -24.96
N LEU A 78 -6.29 14.05 -24.56
CA LEU A 78 -5.11 13.66 -25.36
C LEU A 78 -4.36 12.46 -24.76
N TYR A 79 -5.10 11.55 -24.15
CA TYR A 79 -4.56 10.30 -23.61
C TYR A 79 -5.57 9.16 -23.76
N VAL A 80 -5.10 7.93 -23.61
CA VAL A 80 -5.96 6.74 -23.54
C VAL A 80 -6.17 6.37 -22.07
N PRO A 81 -7.40 6.18 -21.58
CA PRO A 81 -7.68 5.75 -20.22
C PRO A 81 -6.88 4.48 -19.84
N GLY A 82 -6.24 4.49 -18.67
CA GLY A 82 -5.39 3.40 -18.19
C GLY A 82 -3.96 3.37 -18.76
N SER A 83 -3.61 4.26 -19.72
CA SER A 83 -2.27 4.28 -20.31
C SER A 83 -1.24 4.94 -19.41
N LEU A 84 0.02 4.63 -19.68
CA LEU A 84 1.17 5.33 -19.11
C LEU A 84 1.33 6.69 -19.80
N VAL A 85 1.34 7.77 -19.03
CA VAL A 85 1.61 9.13 -19.52
C VAL A 85 2.95 9.63 -18.96
N LYS A 86 3.64 10.47 -19.73
CA LYS A 86 4.93 11.03 -19.34
C LYS A 86 4.75 12.35 -18.60
N GLU A 87 5.69 12.69 -17.75
CA GLU A 87 5.78 14.03 -17.15
C GLU A 87 5.72 15.13 -18.22
N ASN A 88 4.98 16.21 -17.93
CA ASN A 88 4.68 17.34 -18.83
C ASN A 88 3.86 17.01 -20.09
N GLN A 89 3.43 15.75 -20.27
CA GLN A 89 2.52 15.39 -21.36
C GLN A 89 1.20 16.16 -21.21
N LEU A 90 0.72 16.77 -22.30
CA LEU A 90 -0.59 17.45 -22.35
C LEU A 90 -1.70 16.39 -22.32
N LEU A 91 -2.63 16.52 -21.37
CA LEU A 91 -3.68 15.54 -21.12
C LEU A 91 -5.07 16.05 -21.47
N PHE A 92 -5.34 17.29 -21.05
CA PHE A 92 -6.63 17.94 -21.32
C PHE A 92 -6.41 19.34 -21.86
N VAL A 93 -7.28 19.77 -22.74
CA VAL A 93 -7.35 21.11 -23.26
C VAL A 93 -8.73 21.68 -22.95
N MET A 94 -8.77 22.77 -22.20
CA MET A 94 -9.96 23.58 -21.94
C MET A 94 -10.07 24.69 -23.00
N GLU A 95 -11.26 25.16 -23.24
CA GLU A 95 -11.51 26.34 -24.07
C GLU A 95 -10.63 27.51 -23.60
N SER A 96 -9.79 28.00 -24.52
CA SER A 96 -8.75 28.99 -24.19
C SER A 96 -8.98 30.38 -24.79
N THR A 97 -10.05 30.57 -25.60
CA THR A 97 -10.28 31.78 -26.39
C THR A 97 -10.36 33.02 -25.49
N GLN A 98 -11.23 33.01 -24.49
CA GLN A 98 -11.39 34.16 -23.55
C GLN A 98 -10.11 34.46 -22.75
N TYR A 99 -9.29 33.44 -22.43
CA TYR A 99 -8.04 33.59 -21.70
C TYR A 99 -6.93 34.16 -22.60
N LYS A 100 -6.90 33.78 -23.89
CA LYS A 100 -6.00 34.41 -24.88
C LYS A 100 -6.32 35.88 -25.09
N GLU A 101 -7.60 36.22 -25.20
CA GLU A 101 -8.06 37.62 -25.30
C GLU A 101 -7.68 38.43 -24.05
N ALA A 102 -7.83 37.87 -22.85
CA ALA A 102 -7.40 38.51 -21.62
C ALA A 102 -5.87 38.76 -21.56
N VAL A 103 -5.07 37.85 -22.07
CA VAL A 103 -3.61 38.05 -22.22
C VAL A 103 -3.32 39.19 -23.19
N ALA A 104 -3.93 39.18 -24.38
CA ALA A 104 -3.73 40.22 -25.36
C ALA A 104 -4.16 41.64 -24.83
N GLN A 105 -5.23 41.70 -24.05
CA GLN A 105 -5.66 42.92 -23.41
C GLN A 105 -4.64 43.42 -22.36
N ALA A 106 -4.11 42.52 -21.52
CA ALA A 106 -3.11 42.83 -20.52
C ALA A 106 -1.76 43.25 -21.16
N GLU A 107 -1.36 42.62 -22.27
CA GLU A 107 -0.17 43.02 -23.05
C GLU A 107 -0.31 44.43 -23.61
N ALA A 108 -1.49 44.79 -24.15
CA ALA A 108 -1.76 46.13 -24.64
C ALA A 108 -1.73 47.18 -23.50
N ALA A 109 -2.25 46.82 -22.33
CA ALA A 109 -2.21 47.68 -21.13
C ALA A 109 -0.77 47.92 -20.64
N LEU A 110 0.06 46.85 -20.63
CA LEU A 110 1.48 46.96 -20.28
C LEU A 110 2.21 47.90 -21.25
N LYS A 111 2.03 47.72 -22.55
CA LYS A 111 2.64 48.59 -23.58
C LYS A 111 2.24 50.04 -23.43
N THR A 112 0.98 50.30 -23.04
CA THR A 112 0.51 51.70 -22.76
C THR A 112 1.21 52.26 -21.54
N ALA A 113 1.36 51.49 -20.46
CA ALA A 113 2.05 51.92 -19.25
C ALA A 113 3.55 52.16 -19.48
N GLU A 114 4.22 51.32 -20.29
CA GLU A 114 5.60 51.52 -20.71
C GLU A 114 5.80 52.83 -21.48
N ALA A 115 4.92 53.14 -22.45
CA ALA A 115 4.96 54.37 -23.18
C ALA A 115 4.77 55.61 -22.27
N GLN A 116 3.95 55.49 -21.20
CA GLN A 116 3.77 56.53 -20.20
C GLN A 116 5.03 56.77 -19.35
N VAL A 117 5.77 55.69 -19.01
CA VAL A 117 7.07 55.80 -18.33
C VAL A 117 8.09 56.49 -19.23
N ASP A 118 8.16 56.16 -20.49
CA ASP A 118 9.05 56.83 -21.43
C ASP A 118 8.77 58.31 -21.54
N TYR A 119 7.48 58.68 -21.62
CA TYR A 119 7.08 60.08 -21.62
C TYR A 119 7.46 60.79 -20.30
N ALA A 120 7.12 60.22 -19.15
CA ALA A 120 7.40 60.79 -17.84
C ALA A 120 8.91 60.94 -17.58
N LYS A 121 9.68 59.93 -17.96
CA LYS A 121 11.16 59.91 -17.88
C LYS A 121 11.77 61.05 -18.73
N ASN A 122 11.39 61.13 -20.00
CA ASN A 122 11.86 62.20 -20.87
C ASN A 122 11.48 63.60 -20.35
N ASN A 123 10.34 63.74 -19.71
CA ASN A 123 9.92 64.99 -19.09
C ASN A 123 10.77 65.30 -17.85
N PHE A 124 10.95 64.34 -16.96
CA PHE A 124 11.78 64.47 -15.76
C PHE A 124 13.24 64.83 -16.12
N ASP A 125 13.83 64.14 -17.11
CA ASP A 125 15.19 64.39 -17.57
C ASP A 125 15.34 65.83 -18.07
N ARG A 126 14.35 66.37 -18.84
CA ARG A 126 14.33 67.78 -19.29
C ARG A 126 14.19 68.75 -18.12
N MET A 127 13.29 68.50 -17.15
CA MET A 127 13.12 69.33 -15.97
C MET A 127 14.38 69.39 -15.12
N LYS A 128 15.02 68.22 -14.96
CA LYS A 128 16.29 68.09 -14.25
C LYS A 128 17.44 68.87 -14.87
N GLU A 129 17.51 68.89 -16.20
CA GLU A 129 18.49 69.72 -16.91
C GLU A 129 18.19 71.20 -16.80
N ALA A 130 16.94 71.61 -16.96
CA ALA A 130 16.50 73.05 -16.81
C ALA A 130 16.70 73.60 -15.36
N ALA A 131 16.58 72.67 -14.35
CA ALA A 131 16.81 73.10 -12.96
C ALA A 131 18.27 73.47 -12.67
N LYS A 132 19.23 72.95 -13.44
CA LYS A 132 20.65 73.31 -13.31
C LYS A 132 20.92 74.82 -13.70
N SER A 133 20.07 75.39 -14.49
CA SER A 133 20.15 76.77 -14.92
C SER A 133 19.10 77.65 -14.25
N ASP A 134 18.50 77.25 -13.14
CA ASP A 134 17.44 77.92 -12.41
C ASP A 134 16.22 78.32 -13.32
N ALA A 135 16.04 77.59 -14.43
CA ALA A 135 14.93 77.89 -15.39
C ALA A 135 13.60 77.25 -15.00
N VAL A 136 13.53 76.41 -13.98
CA VAL A 136 12.31 75.80 -13.44
C VAL A 136 12.34 75.78 -11.92
N SER A 137 11.17 75.77 -11.29
CA SER A 137 11.08 75.72 -9.83
C SER A 137 11.35 74.31 -9.29
N GLN A 138 11.84 74.22 -8.05
CA GLN A 138 12.07 73.00 -7.37
C GLN A 138 10.79 72.17 -7.19
N ILE A 139 9.63 72.81 -7.08
CA ILE A 139 8.31 72.16 -7.00
C ILE A 139 7.98 71.45 -8.31
N GLU A 140 8.26 72.03 -9.47
CA GLU A 140 8.03 71.47 -10.79
C GLU A 140 8.96 70.24 -11.02
N LEU A 141 10.22 70.30 -10.55
CA LEU A 141 11.13 69.12 -10.59
C LEU A 141 10.60 67.95 -9.75
N ILE A 142 10.21 68.19 -8.48
CA ILE A 142 9.64 67.19 -7.60
C ILE A 142 8.36 66.61 -8.20
N GLN A 143 7.50 67.45 -8.80
CA GLN A 143 6.27 67.01 -9.46
C GLN A 143 6.60 66.06 -10.66
N SER A 144 7.61 66.38 -11.45
CA SER A 144 8.01 65.55 -12.59
C SER A 144 8.61 64.21 -12.14
N GLU A 145 9.36 64.20 -11.03
CA GLU A 145 9.88 62.96 -10.39
C GLU A 145 8.72 62.08 -9.89
N THR A 146 7.76 62.70 -9.17
CA THR A 146 6.58 61.97 -8.67
C THR A 146 5.76 61.37 -9.82
N ASN A 147 5.62 62.12 -10.95
CA ASN A 147 4.94 61.60 -12.14
C ASN A 147 5.67 60.39 -12.74
N LEU A 148 7.02 60.40 -12.75
CA LEU A 148 7.82 59.27 -13.21
C LEU A 148 7.62 58.05 -12.28
N ASP A 149 7.65 58.25 -10.97
CA ASP A 149 7.41 57.20 -9.99
C ASP A 149 6.01 56.58 -10.14
N GLN A 150 4.97 57.41 -10.35
CA GLN A 150 3.62 56.94 -10.61
C GLN A 150 3.52 56.13 -11.90
N ALA A 151 4.19 56.56 -12.98
CA ALA A 151 4.21 55.83 -14.24
C ALA A 151 4.92 54.48 -14.08
N GLN A 152 6.03 54.43 -13.35
CA GLN A 152 6.74 53.17 -13.02
C GLN A 152 5.88 52.23 -12.19
N ALA A 153 5.13 52.74 -11.21
CA ALA A 153 4.20 51.93 -10.44
C ALA A 153 3.07 51.36 -11.32
N SER A 154 2.62 52.11 -12.33
CA SER A 154 1.62 51.66 -13.31
C SER A 154 2.13 50.52 -14.17
N VAL A 155 3.40 50.53 -14.59
CA VAL A 155 4.04 49.39 -15.31
C VAL A 155 4.02 48.17 -14.44
N LYS A 156 4.46 48.23 -13.18
CA LYS A 156 4.44 47.08 -12.24
C LYS A 156 3.05 46.51 -12.07
N ASN A 157 2.03 47.35 -12.00
CA ASN A 157 0.65 46.88 -11.93
C ASN A 157 0.21 46.16 -13.21
N ALA A 158 0.54 46.72 -14.40
CA ALA A 158 0.23 46.05 -15.68
C ALA A 158 0.98 44.73 -15.87
N GLU A 159 2.25 44.66 -15.46
CA GLU A 159 3.03 43.39 -15.43
C GLU A 159 2.35 42.33 -14.55
N ALA A 160 1.88 42.71 -13.36
CA ALA A 160 1.18 41.78 -12.47
C ALA A 160 -0.15 41.27 -13.06
N GLN A 161 -0.87 42.15 -13.77
CA GLN A 161 -2.11 41.77 -14.48
C GLN A 161 -1.81 40.82 -15.64
N LEU A 162 -0.76 41.11 -16.43
CA LEU A 162 -0.32 40.20 -17.51
C LEU A 162 0.10 38.84 -16.98
N ALA A 163 0.88 38.77 -15.92
CA ALA A 163 1.28 37.54 -15.29
C ALA A 163 0.06 36.70 -14.81
N THR A 164 -0.95 37.36 -14.27
CA THR A 164 -2.21 36.74 -13.86
C THR A 164 -2.97 36.15 -15.06
N ALA A 165 -3.11 36.94 -16.14
CA ALA A 165 -3.79 36.48 -17.36
C ALA A 165 -3.06 35.32 -18.01
N GLN A 166 -1.72 35.34 -18.11
CA GLN A 166 -0.90 34.27 -18.62
C GLN A 166 -1.03 32.98 -17.76
N LYS A 167 -1.08 33.13 -16.45
CA LYS A 167 -1.28 32.02 -15.53
C LYS A 167 -2.64 31.35 -15.71
N ASN A 168 -3.69 32.15 -15.87
CA ASN A 168 -5.03 31.61 -16.13
C ASN A 168 -5.10 30.91 -17.50
N LEU A 169 -4.45 31.43 -18.53
CA LEU A 169 -4.31 30.77 -19.81
C LEU A 169 -3.55 29.43 -19.69
N SER A 170 -2.51 29.38 -18.87
CA SER A 170 -1.76 28.14 -18.65
C SER A 170 -2.61 27.03 -18.02
N TYR A 171 -3.62 27.38 -17.21
CA TYR A 171 -4.54 26.44 -16.59
C TYR A 171 -5.52 25.80 -17.58
N CYS A 172 -5.65 26.35 -18.80
CA CYS A 172 -6.43 25.71 -19.87
C CYS A 172 -5.74 24.46 -20.41
N PHE A 173 -4.45 24.27 -20.16
CA PHE A 173 -3.63 23.17 -20.66
C PHE A 173 -3.16 22.29 -19.51
N ILE A 174 -3.96 21.28 -19.16
CA ILE A 174 -3.67 20.40 -18.03
C ILE A 174 -2.65 19.34 -18.46
N ARG A 175 -1.50 19.34 -17.78
CA ARG A 175 -0.37 18.42 -18.03
C ARG A 175 -0.13 17.48 -16.86
N ALA A 176 0.50 16.34 -17.17
CA ALA A 176 0.92 15.38 -16.16
C ALA A 176 2.08 15.95 -15.30
N PRO A 177 1.95 16.03 -13.97
CA PRO A 177 3.01 16.52 -13.10
C PRO A 177 4.16 15.51 -12.89
N PHE A 178 3.94 14.25 -13.20
CA PHE A 178 4.94 13.17 -13.17
C PHE A 178 4.53 12.05 -14.12
N THR A 179 5.46 11.16 -14.43
CA THR A 179 5.20 9.95 -15.25
C THR A 179 4.44 8.91 -14.43
N GLY A 180 3.32 8.38 -14.95
CA GLY A 180 2.50 7.41 -14.25
C GLY A 180 1.29 6.95 -15.07
N HIS A 181 0.49 6.04 -14.50
CA HIS A 181 -0.74 5.57 -15.14
C HIS A 181 -1.92 6.50 -14.79
N ILE A 182 -2.64 6.92 -15.84
CA ILE A 182 -3.80 7.80 -15.70
C ILE A 182 -5.10 7.00 -15.66
N SER A 183 -6.03 7.42 -14.81
CA SER A 183 -7.37 6.83 -14.74
C SER A 183 -8.23 7.20 -15.96
N ARG A 184 -9.46 6.70 -15.99
CA ARG A 184 -10.47 7.19 -16.94
C ARG A 184 -10.76 8.68 -16.67
N ASN A 185 -11.16 9.40 -17.71
CA ASN A 185 -11.74 10.74 -17.58
C ASN A 185 -13.10 10.67 -16.86
N LEU A 186 -13.40 11.71 -16.09
CA LEU A 186 -14.68 11.86 -15.38
C LEU A 186 -15.67 12.71 -16.18
N TYR A 187 -15.19 13.49 -17.15
CA TYR A 187 -15.98 14.34 -18.05
C TYR A 187 -15.56 14.08 -19.49
N ASP A 188 -16.50 14.18 -20.40
CA ASP A 188 -16.27 14.01 -21.83
C ASP A 188 -16.05 15.34 -22.53
N VAL A 189 -15.51 15.30 -23.76
CA VAL A 189 -15.33 16.45 -24.63
C VAL A 189 -16.69 17.12 -24.86
N GLY A 190 -16.73 18.45 -24.74
CA GLY A 190 -17.94 19.26 -24.81
C GLY A 190 -18.62 19.54 -23.45
N ALA A 191 -18.16 18.90 -22.36
CA ALA A 191 -18.66 19.21 -21.02
C ALA A 191 -18.18 20.59 -20.55
N TYR A 192 -19.11 21.37 -19.96
CA TYR A 192 -18.75 22.62 -19.30
C TYR A 192 -18.24 22.34 -17.91
N ILE A 193 -17.05 22.87 -17.59
CA ILE A 193 -16.37 22.69 -16.32
C ILE A 193 -16.32 24.05 -15.60
N ASN A 194 -16.78 24.09 -14.34
CA ASN A 194 -16.71 25.26 -13.49
C ASN A 194 -15.62 25.09 -12.43
N GLY A 195 -14.37 25.25 -12.85
CA GLY A 195 -13.19 25.00 -12.01
C GLY A 195 -12.74 26.18 -11.15
N SER A 196 -13.27 27.40 -11.37
CA SER A 196 -12.83 28.59 -10.63
C SER A 196 -13.43 28.71 -9.22
N LEU A 197 -14.64 28.19 -9.00
CA LEU A 197 -15.31 28.22 -7.69
C LEU A 197 -14.85 27.04 -6.80
N GLN A 198 -14.73 25.88 -7.39
CA GLN A 198 -14.26 24.67 -6.73
C GLN A 198 -13.45 23.84 -7.73
N ALA A 199 -12.29 23.35 -7.31
CA ALA A 199 -11.47 22.50 -8.15
C ALA A 199 -12.26 21.25 -8.59
N VAL A 200 -12.49 21.09 -9.90
CA VAL A 200 -13.21 19.94 -10.48
C VAL A 200 -12.21 18.89 -10.93
N GLN A 201 -12.32 17.70 -10.37
CA GLN A 201 -11.46 16.57 -10.74
C GLN A 201 -11.81 16.07 -12.13
N LEU A 202 -10.81 15.95 -13.00
CA LEU A 202 -10.95 15.44 -14.37
C LEU A 202 -10.50 13.97 -14.49
N ALA A 203 -9.41 13.61 -13.81
CA ALA A 203 -8.85 12.26 -13.76
C ALA A 203 -7.94 12.13 -12.54
N SER A 204 -7.50 10.90 -12.24
CA SER A 204 -6.45 10.63 -11.26
C SER A 204 -5.19 10.09 -11.96
N LEU A 205 -4.03 10.50 -11.50
CA LEU A 205 -2.74 10.03 -11.99
C LEU A 205 -2.00 9.31 -10.86
N TYR A 206 -1.48 8.12 -11.14
CA TYR A 206 -0.81 7.25 -10.18
C TYR A 206 0.61 6.94 -10.64
N LYS A 207 1.58 7.22 -9.77
CA LYS A 207 2.97 6.77 -9.95
C LYS A 207 3.10 5.40 -9.29
N ASP A 208 3.02 4.35 -10.08
CA ASP A 208 2.91 2.96 -9.63
C ASP A 208 4.13 2.09 -9.96
N THR A 209 5.26 2.68 -10.33
CA THR A 209 6.54 1.98 -10.51
C THR A 209 7.07 1.42 -9.19
N LYS A 210 6.76 2.09 -8.10
CA LYS A 210 6.94 1.63 -6.72
C LYS A 210 5.60 1.68 -6.00
N MET A 211 5.41 0.74 -5.10
CA MET A 211 4.21 0.66 -4.27
C MET A 211 4.58 0.71 -2.80
N TYR A 212 3.67 1.22 -2.01
CA TYR A 212 3.76 1.22 -0.56
C TYR A 212 2.73 0.28 0.03
N ALA A 213 3.17 -0.67 0.84
CA ALA A 213 2.30 -1.49 1.67
C ALA A 213 2.15 -0.83 3.05
N TYR A 214 0.94 -0.40 3.39
CA TYR A 214 0.59 0.10 4.71
C TYR A 214 -0.04 -1.00 5.53
N PHE A 215 0.41 -1.18 6.75
CA PHE A 215 -0.13 -2.15 7.69
C PHE A 215 0.08 -1.67 9.13
N ASN A 216 -0.69 -2.23 10.06
CA ASN A 216 -0.62 -1.86 11.46
C ASN A 216 -0.13 -3.04 12.28
N ILE A 217 0.74 -2.77 13.25
CA ILE A 217 1.23 -3.76 14.21
C ILE A 217 0.91 -3.31 15.63
N GLU A 218 0.89 -4.23 16.58
CA GLU A 218 0.74 -3.92 17.99
C GLU A 218 2.01 -3.22 18.53
N ASP A 219 1.85 -2.33 19.48
CA ASP A 219 2.92 -1.52 20.07
C ASP A 219 4.06 -2.37 20.69
N ASN A 220 3.71 -3.42 21.43
CA ASN A 220 4.64 -4.35 22.02
C ASN A 220 5.47 -5.12 20.99
N GLN A 221 4.88 -5.45 19.83
CA GLN A 221 5.56 -6.14 18.74
C GLN A 221 6.67 -5.28 18.14
N TYR A 222 6.41 -3.99 17.97
CA TYR A 222 7.43 -3.04 17.51
C TYR A 222 8.62 -2.96 18.44
N LEU A 223 8.37 -2.91 19.76
CA LEU A 223 9.42 -2.88 20.76
C LEU A 223 10.28 -4.15 20.75
N GLN A 224 9.66 -5.32 20.63
CA GLN A 224 10.36 -6.61 20.48
C GLN A 224 11.27 -6.63 19.25
N MET A 225 10.74 -6.20 18.09
CA MET A 225 11.52 -6.12 16.85
C MET A 225 12.76 -5.23 16.99
N LYS A 226 12.64 -4.07 17.67
CA LYS A 226 13.77 -3.17 17.90
C LYS A 226 14.81 -3.76 18.86
N LEU A 227 14.39 -4.47 19.90
CA LEU A 227 15.28 -5.15 20.83
C LEU A 227 16.07 -6.29 20.17
N ASN A 228 15.44 -7.01 19.23
CA ASN A 228 16.01 -8.16 18.57
C ASN A 228 16.82 -7.84 17.30
N ASN A 229 16.97 -6.55 16.93
CA ASN A 229 17.69 -6.09 15.74
C ASN A 229 17.24 -6.77 14.44
N ILE A 230 15.92 -6.93 14.24
CA ILE A 230 15.35 -7.66 13.12
C ILE A 230 15.47 -6.87 11.81
N PRO A 231 15.74 -7.52 10.68
CA PRO A 231 15.87 -6.88 9.39
C PRO A 231 14.60 -6.10 8.98
N ASP A 232 14.80 -4.94 8.34
CA ASP A 232 13.69 -4.12 7.78
C ASP A 232 13.05 -4.73 6.53
N SER A 233 13.32 -6.00 6.23
CA SER A 233 12.76 -6.72 5.08
C SER A 233 11.46 -7.41 5.47
N VAL A 234 10.43 -7.26 4.63
CA VAL A 234 9.13 -7.90 4.79
C VAL A 234 8.76 -8.67 3.53
N GLU A 235 8.00 -9.73 3.69
CA GLU A 235 7.40 -10.45 2.57
C GLU A 235 5.92 -10.06 2.45
N ILE A 236 5.47 -9.85 1.22
CA ILE A 236 4.14 -9.35 0.93
C ILE A 236 3.45 -10.31 -0.02
N PHE A 237 2.29 -10.80 0.38
CA PHE A 237 1.50 -11.76 -0.35
C PHE A 237 0.15 -11.16 -0.71
N THR A 238 -0.35 -11.47 -1.89
CA THR A 238 -1.74 -11.20 -2.24
C THR A 238 -2.65 -12.26 -1.60
N ARG A 239 -3.93 -11.93 -1.41
CA ARG A 239 -4.91 -12.73 -0.66
C ARG A 239 -5.03 -14.19 -1.14
N GLU A 240 -4.75 -14.47 -2.41
CA GLU A 240 -4.87 -15.80 -3.00
C GLU A 240 -3.52 -16.44 -3.35
N ASN A 241 -2.41 -15.84 -2.89
CA ASN A 241 -1.05 -16.28 -3.26
C ASN A 241 -0.87 -16.48 -4.79
N LEU A 242 -1.64 -15.71 -5.59
CA LEU A 242 -1.65 -15.78 -7.05
C LEU A 242 -0.30 -15.39 -7.66
N PHE A 243 0.51 -14.66 -6.90
CA PHE A 243 1.85 -14.26 -7.27
C PHE A 243 2.86 -14.80 -6.25
N SER A 244 4.07 -15.13 -6.69
CA SER A 244 5.21 -15.33 -5.79
C SER A 244 5.37 -14.08 -4.92
N GLY A 245 5.54 -14.24 -3.62
CA GLY A 245 5.62 -13.14 -2.67
C GLY A 245 6.59 -12.04 -3.12
N TYR A 246 6.18 -10.81 -2.91
CA TYR A 246 7.03 -9.63 -3.15
C TYR A 246 7.84 -9.34 -1.89
N THR A 247 9.11 -9.00 -2.08
CA THR A 247 9.95 -8.51 -0.98
C THR A 247 9.83 -6.99 -0.91
N GLY A 248 9.50 -6.48 0.27
CA GLY A 248 9.46 -5.05 0.55
C GLY A 248 10.48 -4.67 1.62
N LYS A 249 10.83 -3.40 1.67
CA LYS A 249 11.69 -2.82 2.70
C LYS A 249 10.90 -1.83 3.54
N LEU A 250 10.94 -1.97 4.87
CA LEU A 250 10.37 -0.98 5.78
C LEU A 250 11.11 0.34 5.61
N ASN A 251 10.36 1.39 5.26
CA ASN A 251 10.91 2.73 5.05
C ASN A 251 10.20 3.81 5.88
N TYR A 252 9.15 3.44 6.60
CA TYR A 252 8.43 4.34 7.48
C TYR A 252 7.82 3.60 8.65
N VAL A 253 7.95 4.20 9.82
CA VAL A 253 7.28 3.82 11.07
C VAL A 253 6.61 5.07 11.62
N SER A 254 5.34 4.99 11.95
CA SER A 254 4.61 6.12 12.53
C SER A 254 5.32 6.60 13.81
N PRO A 255 5.44 7.91 14.05
CA PRO A 255 6.01 8.44 15.29
C PRO A 255 5.05 8.33 16.49
N ASN A 256 3.79 7.99 16.27
CA ASN A 256 2.75 7.86 17.28
C ASN A 256 2.02 6.53 17.18
N ILE A 257 1.53 6.04 18.31
CA ILE A 257 0.63 4.90 18.43
C ILE A 257 -0.80 5.45 18.35
N GLU A 258 -1.65 4.82 17.56
CA GLU A 258 -3.08 5.12 17.53
C GLU A 258 -3.74 4.62 18.81
N LEU A 259 -4.13 5.54 19.68
CA LEU A 259 -4.65 5.21 21.04
C LEU A 259 -5.94 4.41 21.02
N SER A 260 -6.75 4.56 19.98
CA SER A 260 -8.03 3.85 19.84
C SER A 260 -7.84 2.35 19.60
N THR A 261 -6.74 1.95 18.97
CA THR A 261 -6.46 0.57 18.57
C THR A 261 -5.22 -0.02 19.23
N GLY A 262 -4.38 0.79 19.87
CA GLY A 262 -3.08 0.36 20.41
C GLY A 262 -2.11 -0.08 19.33
N THR A 263 -2.23 0.43 18.10
CA THR A 263 -1.43 -0.01 16.97
C THR A 263 -0.52 1.08 16.41
N LEU A 264 0.55 0.64 15.81
CA LEU A 264 1.53 1.46 15.12
C LEU A 264 1.43 1.22 13.61
N ASN A 265 1.33 2.30 12.83
CA ASN A 265 1.29 2.18 11.37
C ASN A 265 2.71 2.11 10.80
N LEU A 266 2.95 1.12 9.96
CA LEU A 266 4.19 0.89 9.24
C LEU A 266 3.95 0.96 7.73
N ARG A 267 5.03 1.24 6.99
CA ARG A 267 5.03 1.24 5.54
C ARG A 267 6.26 0.51 5.02
N ALA A 268 6.03 -0.40 4.08
CA ALA A 268 7.08 -1.04 3.32
C ALA A 268 7.03 -0.60 1.85
N GLU A 269 8.19 -0.34 1.26
CA GLU A 269 8.36 -0.02 -0.16
C GLU A 269 8.61 -1.30 -0.96
N ILE A 270 7.94 -1.42 -2.10
CA ILE A 270 7.95 -2.57 -2.99
C ILE A 270 8.19 -2.07 -4.41
N ASP A 271 9.10 -2.70 -5.13
CA ASP A 271 9.27 -2.44 -6.57
C ASP A 271 8.16 -3.13 -7.38
N ASN A 272 7.58 -2.41 -8.34
CA ASN A 272 6.50 -2.88 -9.21
C ASN A 272 6.84 -2.70 -10.70
N PRO A 273 7.94 -3.31 -11.20
CA PRO A 273 8.43 -3.06 -12.56
C PRO A 273 7.47 -3.53 -13.65
N LYS A 274 6.63 -4.52 -13.35
CA LYS A 274 5.63 -5.05 -14.29
C LYS A 274 4.28 -4.34 -14.23
N GLY A 275 4.06 -3.47 -13.23
CA GLY A 275 2.78 -2.79 -13.03
C GLY A 275 1.64 -3.71 -12.63
N GLU A 276 1.92 -4.90 -12.09
CA GLU A 276 0.94 -5.89 -11.66
C GLU A 276 0.21 -5.46 -10.38
N LEU A 277 0.94 -4.81 -9.47
CA LEU A 277 0.39 -4.28 -8.23
C LEU A 277 -0.38 -2.99 -8.49
N LYS A 278 -1.56 -2.87 -7.89
CA LYS A 278 -2.42 -1.69 -8.04
C LYS A 278 -2.75 -1.08 -6.69
N SER A 279 -2.90 0.24 -6.66
CA SER A 279 -3.33 0.97 -5.47
C SER A 279 -4.72 0.49 -5.02
N GLY A 280 -4.88 0.26 -3.71
CA GLY A 280 -6.11 -0.28 -3.12
C GLY A 280 -6.14 -1.81 -3.02
N LEU A 281 -5.13 -2.54 -3.52
CA LEU A 281 -5.06 -3.99 -3.38
C LEU A 281 -4.78 -4.36 -1.92
N TYR A 282 -5.59 -5.27 -1.36
CA TYR A 282 -5.34 -5.84 -0.03
C TYR A 282 -4.27 -6.92 -0.09
N VAL A 283 -3.37 -6.88 0.89
CA VAL A 283 -2.21 -7.78 0.99
C VAL A 283 -2.05 -8.29 2.41
N THR A 284 -1.34 -9.41 2.54
CA THR A 284 -0.83 -9.91 3.81
C THR A 284 0.66 -9.63 3.87
N VAL A 285 1.09 -8.92 4.91
CA VAL A 285 2.50 -8.61 5.15
C VAL A 285 3.03 -9.57 6.20
N LYS A 286 4.03 -10.36 5.85
CA LYS A 286 4.78 -11.20 6.78
C LYS A 286 5.96 -10.41 7.30
N LEU A 287 5.89 -10.08 8.57
CA LEU A 287 6.89 -9.31 9.28
C LEU A 287 7.72 -10.24 10.17
N PRO A 288 9.05 -10.31 9.99
CA PRO A 288 9.91 -11.02 10.92
C PRO A 288 9.91 -10.29 12.28
N TYR A 289 9.82 -11.03 13.39
CA TYR A 289 9.80 -10.42 14.72
C TYR A 289 10.80 -11.03 15.70
N ASP A 290 11.27 -12.27 15.45
CA ASP A 290 12.23 -12.96 16.31
C ASP A 290 13.10 -13.93 15.50
N GLU A 291 14.32 -14.17 15.94
CA GLU A 291 15.23 -15.16 15.36
C GLU A 291 15.60 -16.18 16.46
N GLN A 292 15.13 -17.40 16.29
CA GLN A 292 15.48 -18.51 17.17
C GLN A 292 16.65 -19.29 16.60
N LYS A 293 17.80 -19.17 17.27
CA LYS A 293 18.99 -19.96 16.91
C LYS A 293 18.87 -21.38 17.42
N SER A 294 19.29 -22.34 16.57
CA SER A 294 19.28 -23.77 16.89
C SER A 294 17.90 -24.29 17.33
N ALA A 295 16.84 -23.82 16.68
CA ALA A 295 15.48 -24.30 16.92
C ALA A 295 15.33 -25.76 16.51
N LEU A 296 14.67 -26.55 17.38
CA LEU A 296 14.38 -27.97 17.13
C LEU A 296 13.08 -28.09 16.33
N LEU A 297 13.16 -28.52 15.10
CA LEU A 297 12.03 -28.65 14.18
C LEU A 297 11.61 -30.12 14.02
N ILE A 298 10.32 -30.37 14.10
CA ILE A 298 9.71 -31.66 13.82
C ILE A 298 8.52 -31.48 12.86
N ARG A 299 8.14 -32.57 12.19
CA ARG A 299 6.96 -32.52 11.31
C ARG A 299 5.69 -32.30 12.14
N ASP A 300 4.84 -31.41 11.71
CA ASP A 300 3.55 -31.13 12.38
C ASP A 300 2.71 -32.41 12.57
N ALA A 301 2.69 -33.30 11.57
CA ALA A 301 2.00 -34.59 11.63
C ALA A 301 2.52 -35.52 12.75
N SER A 302 3.67 -35.24 13.37
CA SER A 302 4.24 -36.01 14.48
C SER A 302 3.78 -35.50 15.85
N ILE A 303 3.02 -34.39 15.90
CA ILE A 303 2.54 -33.76 17.12
C ILE A 303 1.10 -34.23 17.39
N GLY A 304 0.91 -34.95 18.49
CA GLY A 304 -0.41 -35.30 19.00
C GLY A 304 -0.95 -34.25 19.95
N THR A 305 -2.25 -34.25 20.15
CA THR A 305 -2.94 -33.40 21.15
C THR A 305 -3.83 -34.27 22.03
N ASP A 306 -3.74 -34.10 23.33
CA ASP A 306 -4.63 -34.72 24.30
C ASP A 306 -5.14 -33.69 25.31
N GLN A 307 -5.75 -34.15 26.41
CA GLN A 307 -6.30 -33.28 27.44
C GLN A 307 -5.24 -32.49 28.23
N ALA A 308 -4.00 -33.01 28.24
CA ALA A 308 -2.87 -32.40 28.97
C ALA A 308 -2.05 -31.44 28.08
N GLY A 309 -2.29 -31.43 26.75
CA GLY A 309 -1.62 -30.50 25.80
C GLY A 309 -1.05 -31.20 24.57
N LYS A 310 0.06 -30.65 24.05
CA LYS A 310 0.76 -31.21 22.89
C LYS A 310 1.79 -32.24 23.34
N TYR A 311 1.91 -33.34 22.56
CA TYR A 311 2.86 -34.40 22.84
C TYR A 311 3.47 -35.00 21.57
N VAL A 312 4.57 -35.68 21.73
CA VAL A 312 5.21 -36.50 20.69
C VAL A 312 5.54 -37.88 21.22
N TYR A 313 5.63 -38.86 20.33
CA TYR A 313 6.18 -40.16 20.61
C TYR A 313 7.67 -40.18 20.26
N VAL A 314 8.53 -40.43 21.23
CA VAL A 314 9.98 -40.53 21.04
C VAL A 314 10.41 -42.00 21.11
N VAL A 315 11.15 -42.45 20.13
CA VAL A 315 11.72 -43.78 20.10
C VAL A 315 13.15 -43.74 20.64
N GLY A 316 13.41 -44.41 21.75
CA GLY A 316 14.75 -44.49 22.33
C GLY A 316 15.59 -45.64 21.72
N ASP A 317 16.86 -45.74 22.15
CA ASP A 317 17.85 -46.69 21.66
C ASP A 317 17.41 -48.20 21.75
N SER A 318 16.46 -48.49 22.64
CA SER A 318 15.89 -49.82 22.82
C SER A 318 14.64 -50.08 21.95
N SER A 319 14.35 -49.24 20.95
CA SER A 319 13.11 -49.27 20.13
C SER A 319 11.83 -49.17 20.96
N ILE A 320 11.90 -48.60 22.17
CA ILE A 320 10.77 -48.39 23.05
C ILE A 320 10.21 -46.97 22.77
N VAL A 321 8.92 -46.93 22.45
CA VAL A 321 8.20 -45.69 22.25
C VAL A 321 7.84 -45.07 23.61
N ARG A 322 8.21 -43.81 23.83
CA ARG A 322 7.88 -43.07 25.02
C ARG A 322 7.03 -41.87 24.64
N TYR A 323 5.96 -41.68 25.38
CA TYR A 323 5.16 -40.47 25.33
C TYR A 323 5.89 -39.34 26.02
N ARG A 324 5.96 -38.12 25.34
CA ARG A 324 6.62 -36.97 25.90
C ARG A 324 5.83 -35.71 25.61
N HIS A 325 5.47 -34.98 26.65
CA HIS A 325 4.91 -33.65 26.56
C HIS A 325 5.92 -32.67 25.94
N VAL A 326 5.44 -31.79 25.06
CA VAL A 326 6.25 -30.76 24.40
C VAL A 326 5.47 -29.44 24.36
N GLU A 327 6.21 -28.34 24.50
CA GLU A 327 5.72 -27.03 24.15
C GLU A 327 6.05 -26.77 22.69
N VAL A 328 5.05 -26.39 21.91
CA VAL A 328 5.15 -26.22 20.47
C VAL A 328 5.14 -24.74 20.15
N GLY A 329 6.13 -24.30 19.37
CA GLY A 329 6.20 -22.93 18.84
C GLY A 329 5.34 -22.76 17.60
N GLN A 330 5.71 -21.79 16.78
CA GLN A 330 5.04 -21.47 15.53
C GLN A 330 5.38 -22.49 14.43
N ILE A 331 4.46 -22.73 13.50
CA ILE A 331 4.72 -23.49 12.26
C ILE A 331 5.59 -22.62 11.35
N VAL A 332 6.68 -23.21 10.82
CA VAL A 332 7.67 -22.53 9.96
C VAL A 332 7.91 -23.30 8.69
#